data_334acaeabc9dd9eac934cf576634775e
#
_entry.id   334acaeabc9dd9eac934cf576634775e
#
_cell.length_a   1.000
_cell.length_b   1.000
_cell.length_c   1.000
_cell.angle_alpha   90.00
_cell.angle_beta   90.00
_cell.angle_gamma   90.00
#
_symmetry.space_group_name_H-M   'P 1'
#
loop_
_entity.id
_entity.type
_entity.pdbx_description
1 polymer ?
#
loop_
_entity_poly.entity_id
_entity_poly.type
_entity_poly.pdbx_seq_one_letter_code
_entity_poly.pdbx_strand_id
1 'polypeptide(L)'
;MNIKSNVSRVLVIVMVLALSACQSFNKRDLNTKTSFLTGWKAFDPGTTNFEAYEGIYSIVPTGMLPIEGGSFTIGQQDEFLTASRNSSRRSMTVSSFFMDKYEVTNIGWREYVEWMNYVFGRYNPELVKATLPDTTVWRDELAYNEPYVDNYFRHPAYSFYPVVGVNWDQAMAFCQWRTDRVNELILSSNNIIEHPDYTKVNPHTYMSKEEVEAFLKENPEHPEYAKYEAVEVQVKLSVAQEFGYTGKETVKKDEKGRLVDPLVTMYQVPYEWVRDQFVFNTEKYLNDDNYVPTYGKGARTDAYGSLRKITRADGLLLIGYRLPTEMEWEYAAFAPVAGADDGMPVEGRIYPWSGYHPRDISQENMGLMLANFVRGRGDMMGVAGATNDGFVLTAPVDAYAPNDFGLYNMAGNVNEWVLDVYRE
;
A
#
# COMPACT_ATOMS: atom_id res chain seq x y z
N MET A 1 68.26 20.97 20.27
CA MET A 1 66.95 21.67 20.28
C MET A 1 66.10 21.18 19.10
N ASN A 2 64.97 20.51 19.43
CA ASN A 2 64.28 19.59 18.48
C ASN A 2 63.35 20.31 17.45
N ILE A 3 63.91 20.73 16.35
CA ILE A 3 63.13 21.32 15.24
C ILE A 3 62.18 20.27 14.60
N LYS A 4 62.56 19.01 14.52
CA LYS A 4 61.70 17.92 14.00
C LYS A 4 60.42 17.67 14.80
N SER A 5 60.44 17.84 16.12
CA SER A 5 59.27 17.65 16.98
C SER A 5 58.21 18.77 16.79
N ASN A 6 58.65 19.98 16.54
CA ASN A 6 57.73 21.10 16.33
C ASN A 6 57.06 21.10 14.93
N VAL A 7 57.76 20.68 13.89
CA VAL A 7 57.21 20.51 12.57
C VAL A 7 56.12 19.43 12.53
N SER A 8 56.39 18.29 13.22
CA SER A 8 55.37 17.21 13.32
C SER A 8 54.12 17.67 14.07
N ARG A 9 54.23 18.47 15.14
CA ARG A 9 53.07 19.01 15.89
C ARG A 9 52.30 20.03 15.09
N VAL A 10 52.94 20.89 14.33
CA VAL A 10 52.28 21.84 13.43
C VAL A 10 51.55 21.12 12.32
N LEU A 11 52.14 20.07 11.73
CA LEU A 11 51.53 19.29 10.68
C LEU A 11 50.28 18.54 11.17
N VAL A 12 50.31 18.00 12.38
CA VAL A 12 49.14 17.36 13.01
C VAL A 12 48.04 18.38 13.29
N ILE A 13 48.37 19.58 13.77
CA ILE A 13 47.37 20.63 14.03
C ILE A 13 46.76 21.11 12.71
N VAL A 14 47.52 21.30 11.67
CA VAL A 14 46.98 21.65 10.32
C VAL A 14 46.12 20.55 9.74
N MET A 15 46.48 19.28 9.95
CA MET A 15 45.69 18.14 9.51
C MET A 15 44.36 18.00 10.27
N VAL A 16 44.37 18.25 11.58
CA VAL A 16 43.16 18.29 12.42
C VAL A 16 42.27 19.46 12.06
N LEU A 17 42.82 20.63 11.77
CA LEU A 17 42.07 21.79 11.31
C LEU A 17 41.48 21.57 9.90
N ALA A 18 42.23 20.90 9.00
CA ALA A 18 41.72 20.53 7.68
C ALA A 18 40.61 19.48 7.75
N LEU A 19 40.70 18.51 8.64
CA LEU A 19 39.67 17.49 8.86
C LEU A 19 38.40 18.11 9.48
N SER A 20 38.54 19.04 10.43
CA SER A 20 37.40 19.78 10.99
C SER A 20 36.76 20.73 9.98
N ALA A 21 37.52 21.35 9.09
CA ALA A 21 36.99 22.16 7.99
C ALA A 21 36.25 21.31 6.96
N CYS A 22 36.72 20.09 6.64
CA CYS A 22 36.02 19.17 5.76
C CYS A 22 34.70 18.62 6.38
N GLN A 23 34.67 18.46 7.70
CA GLN A 23 33.42 18.04 8.36
C GLN A 23 32.38 19.15 8.41
N SER A 24 32.79 20.43 8.46
CA SER A 24 31.86 21.57 8.39
C SER A 24 31.32 21.85 6.98
N PHE A 25 32.00 21.40 5.93
CA PHE A 25 31.52 21.56 4.55
C PHE A 25 30.46 20.51 4.13
N ASN A 26 30.32 19.39 4.85
CA ASN A 26 29.36 18.34 4.53
C ASN A 26 28.05 18.41 5.33
N LYS A 27 27.94 19.23 6.33
CA LYS A 27 26.65 19.64 6.87
C LYS A 27 26.18 20.86 6.05
N ARG A 28 25.41 20.62 5.01
CA ARG A 28 24.45 21.61 4.55
C ARG A 28 23.49 21.79 5.74
N ASP A 29 23.78 22.74 6.61
CA ASP A 29 22.80 23.31 7.51
C ASP A 29 21.79 24.05 6.63
N LEU A 30 20.90 23.28 5.99
CA LEU A 30 19.65 23.79 5.46
C LEU A 30 18.86 24.22 6.70
N ASN A 31 19.14 25.43 7.16
CA ASN A 31 18.35 26.04 8.20
C ASN A 31 16.96 26.26 7.64
N THR A 32 16.08 25.31 7.87
CA THR A 32 14.71 25.29 7.39
C THR A 32 13.89 26.48 7.89
N LYS A 33 14.42 27.23 8.88
CA LYS A 33 13.78 28.43 9.43
C LYS A 33 14.09 29.72 8.68
N THR A 34 15.07 29.71 7.77
CA THR A 34 15.44 30.89 6.96
C THR A 34 15.75 30.47 5.53
N SER A 35 15.27 31.24 4.57
CA SER A 35 15.60 31.03 3.16
C SER A 35 17.07 31.33 2.91
N PHE A 36 17.80 30.38 2.34
CA PHE A 36 19.21 30.60 1.97
C PHE A 36 19.39 31.50 0.75
N LEU A 37 18.33 31.70 -0.03
CA LEU A 37 18.35 32.58 -1.19
C LEU A 37 18.08 34.05 -0.84
N THR A 38 17.14 34.29 0.09
CA THR A 38 16.64 35.61 0.40
C THR A 38 16.97 36.08 1.81
N GLY A 39 17.36 35.19 2.72
CA GLY A 39 17.60 35.47 4.13
C GLY A 39 16.33 35.73 4.96
N TRP A 40 15.14 35.69 4.33
CA TRP A 40 13.89 35.86 5.06
C TRP A 40 13.57 34.63 5.91
N LYS A 41 12.94 34.85 7.06
CA LYS A 41 12.46 33.76 7.91
C LYS A 41 11.31 33.03 7.22
N ALA A 42 11.40 31.71 7.17
CA ALA A 42 10.25 30.87 6.83
C ALA A 42 9.17 31.04 7.92
N PHE A 43 7.89 30.97 7.53
CA PHE A 43 6.77 31.13 8.46
C PHE A 43 6.67 32.48 9.17
N ASP A 44 7.03 33.55 8.52
CA ASP A 44 6.76 34.89 9.01
C ASP A 44 5.54 35.45 8.24
N PRO A 45 4.34 35.52 8.88
CA PRO A 45 3.14 36.02 8.21
C PRO A 45 3.30 37.45 7.69
N GLY A 46 4.20 38.23 8.30
CA GLY A 46 4.47 39.62 7.90
C GLY A 46 5.32 39.75 6.65
N THR A 47 5.98 38.68 6.20
CA THR A 47 6.94 38.77 5.11
C THR A 47 6.69 37.80 3.95
N THR A 48 6.64 36.52 4.18
CA THR A 48 6.62 35.54 3.08
C THR A 48 5.52 34.50 3.18
N ASN A 49 5.01 34.23 4.35
CA ASN A 49 4.06 33.10 4.61
C ASN A 49 4.53 31.75 4.01
N PHE A 50 5.84 31.59 3.76
CA PHE A 50 6.43 30.41 3.18
C PHE A 50 6.81 29.43 4.28
N GLU A 51 6.27 28.22 4.24
CA GLU A 51 6.57 27.13 5.17
C GLU A 51 7.67 26.25 4.58
N ALA A 52 8.85 26.26 5.21
CA ALA A 52 9.91 25.34 4.88
C ALA A 52 9.93 24.22 5.92
N TYR A 53 9.67 23.01 5.49
CA TYR A 53 9.77 21.81 6.32
C TYR A 53 11.11 21.12 6.12
N GLU A 54 11.64 20.56 7.20
CA GLU A 54 12.68 19.55 7.04
C GLU A 54 12.03 18.37 6.33
N GLY A 55 12.36 18.19 5.06
CA GLY A 55 11.88 17.06 4.29
C GLY A 55 12.27 15.78 5.01
N ILE A 56 11.28 15.00 5.41
CA ILE A 56 11.52 13.61 5.78
C ILE A 56 11.89 12.95 4.46
N TYR A 57 13.19 12.80 4.23
CA TYR A 57 13.70 12.07 3.08
C TYR A 57 13.00 10.71 3.05
N SER A 58 12.27 10.49 1.98
CA SER A 58 11.60 9.27 1.56
C SER A 58 11.71 8.13 2.58
N ILE A 59 10.74 8.04 3.48
CA ILE A 59 10.60 6.89 4.36
C ILE A 59 10.39 5.70 3.44
N VAL A 60 11.31 4.74 3.47
CA VAL A 60 11.10 3.47 2.75
C VAL A 60 9.87 2.79 3.37
N PRO A 61 8.79 2.58 2.63
CA PRO A 61 7.60 1.94 3.16
C PRO A 61 7.92 0.54 3.68
N THR A 62 7.27 0.13 4.76
CA THR A 62 7.51 -1.18 5.36
C THR A 62 7.27 -2.30 4.36
N GLY A 63 8.25 -3.21 4.23
CA GLY A 63 8.18 -4.36 3.33
C GLY A 63 8.56 -4.07 1.88
N MET A 64 8.83 -2.81 1.53
CA MET A 64 9.24 -2.41 0.18
C MET A 64 10.76 -2.21 0.05
N LEU A 65 11.25 -2.35 -1.17
CA LEU A 65 12.62 -2.06 -1.55
C LEU A 65 12.64 -0.86 -2.50
N PRO A 66 13.63 0.02 -2.38
CA PRO A 66 13.85 1.09 -3.34
C PRO A 66 14.43 0.51 -4.63
N ILE A 67 13.78 0.79 -5.74
CA ILE A 67 14.24 0.45 -7.08
C ILE A 67 14.75 1.73 -7.72
N GLU A 68 16.05 1.79 -8.00
CA GLU A 68 16.64 2.92 -8.67
C GLU A 68 16.19 2.94 -10.14
N GLY A 69 15.67 4.06 -10.60
CA GLY A 69 15.20 4.24 -11.97
C GLY A 69 16.35 4.25 -12.97
N GLY A 70 16.03 3.93 -14.21
CA GLY A 70 17.01 3.87 -15.29
C GLY A 70 16.38 3.62 -16.64
N SER A 71 17.21 3.49 -17.65
CA SER A 71 16.79 3.13 -19.00
C SER A 71 17.05 1.65 -19.25
N PHE A 72 16.11 0.98 -19.88
CA PHE A 72 16.23 -0.43 -20.26
C PHE A 72 15.48 -0.71 -21.55
N THR A 73 15.69 -1.88 -22.12
CA THR A 73 14.99 -2.31 -23.33
C THR A 73 13.91 -3.31 -22.95
N ILE A 74 12.65 -2.86 -23.09
CA ILE A 74 11.46 -3.70 -22.91
C ILE A 74 11.17 -4.48 -24.19
N GLY A 75 10.53 -5.62 -24.06
CA GLY A 75 10.04 -6.43 -25.16
C GLY A 75 10.84 -7.70 -25.37
N GLN A 76 10.31 -8.51 -26.28
CA GLN A 76 10.76 -9.88 -26.48
C GLN A 76 12.18 -9.95 -27.04
N GLN A 77 13.01 -10.79 -26.42
CA GLN A 77 14.38 -11.04 -26.86
C GLN A 77 14.39 -11.87 -28.15
N ASP A 78 15.28 -11.53 -29.09
CA ASP A 78 15.41 -12.21 -30.40
C ASP A 78 15.82 -13.69 -30.31
N GLU A 79 16.23 -14.14 -29.13
CA GLU A 79 16.69 -15.53 -28.91
C GLU A 79 15.52 -16.54 -28.85
N PHE A 80 14.28 -16.08 -28.73
CA PHE A 80 13.11 -16.94 -28.76
C PHE A 80 12.63 -17.19 -30.20
N LEU A 81 13.09 -18.27 -30.82
CA LEU A 81 12.73 -18.63 -32.20
C LEU A 81 11.23 -18.92 -32.41
N THR A 82 10.50 -19.29 -31.36
CA THR A 82 9.08 -19.64 -31.40
C THR A 82 8.17 -18.56 -30.87
N ALA A 83 8.73 -17.41 -30.50
CA ALA A 83 7.97 -16.32 -29.91
C ALA A 83 7.10 -15.61 -30.95
N SER A 84 5.89 -15.23 -30.53
CA SER A 84 5.06 -14.31 -31.31
C SER A 84 5.75 -12.95 -31.35
N ARG A 85 6.01 -12.39 -32.52
CA ARG A 85 6.72 -11.09 -32.67
C ARG A 85 5.84 -9.90 -32.32
N ASN A 86 4.94 -10.05 -31.36
CA ASN A 86 3.95 -9.04 -30.99
C ASN A 86 4.51 -7.94 -30.08
N SER A 87 5.64 -8.21 -29.41
CA SER A 87 6.30 -7.24 -28.53
C SER A 87 7.67 -6.86 -29.11
N SER A 88 7.70 -5.79 -29.91
CA SER A 88 8.95 -5.26 -30.45
C SER A 88 9.82 -4.61 -29.37
N ARG A 89 11.13 -4.78 -29.46
CA ARG A 89 12.09 -4.16 -28.54
C ARG A 89 11.98 -2.63 -28.59
N ARG A 90 11.84 -2.00 -27.42
CA ARG A 90 11.77 -0.56 -27.27
C ARG A 90 12.62 -0.12 -26.07
N SER A 91 13.42 0.93 -26.24
CA SER A 91 14.13 1.53 -25.10
C SER A 91 13.18 2.42 -24.34
N MET A 92 13.08 2.21 -23.02
CA MET A 92 12.21 2.93 -22.11
C MET A 92 13.01 3.42 -20.91
N THR A 93 12.52 4.47 -20.27
CA THR A 93 13.10 5.01 -19.03
C THR A 93 12.06 4.95 -17.93
N VAL A 94 12.44 4.39 -16.80
CA VAL A 94 11.59 4.26 -15.61
C VAL A 94 12.16 5.16 -14.52
N SER A 95 11.30 5.90 -13.84
CA SER A 95 11.67 6.68 -12.66
C SER A 95 11.88 5.76 -11.46
N SER A 96 12.66 6.18 -10.46
CA SER A 96 12.81 5.43 -9.20
C SER A 96 11.48 5.27 -8.50
N PHE A 97 11.26 4.09 -7.93
CA PHE A 97 10.03 3.73 -7.22
C PHE A 97 10.32 2.74 -6.08
N PHE A 98 9.31 2.44 -5.28
CA PHE A 98 9.37 1.39 -4.29
C PHE A 98 8.52 0.21 -4.75
N MET A 99 9.01 -1.01 -4.54
CA MET A 99 8.29 -2.25 -4.85
C MET A 99 8.32 -3.19 -3.65
N ASP A 100 7.21 -3.89 -3.42
CA ASP A 100 7.16 -4.93 -2.39
C ASP A 100 8.21 -6.01 -2.66
N LYS A 101 8.89 -6.43 -1.60
CA LYS A 101 9.94 -7.45 -1.68
C LYS A 101 9.41 -8.81 -2.10
N TYR A 102 8.17 -9.09 -1.74
CA TYR A 102 7.46 -10.35 -1.95
C TYR A 102 6.10 -10.10 -2.58
N GLU A 103 5.57 -11.12 -3.24
CA GLU A 103 4.16 -11.20 -3.59
C GLU A 103 3.28 -11.01 -2.36
N VAL A 104 2.08 -10.45 -2.52
CA VAL A 104 1.13 -10.30 -1.42
C VAL A 104 0.74 -11.69 -0.90
N THR A 105 1.01 -11.93 0.38
CA THR A 105 0.81 -13.22 1.01
C THR A 105 -0.63 -13.45 1.48
N ASN A 106 -1.01 -14.72 1.66
CA ASN A 106 -2.30 -15.07 2.26
C ASN A 106 -2.51 -14.45 3.64
N ILE A 107 -1.45 -14.31 4.46
CA ILE A 107 -1.57 -13.69 5.78
C ILE A 107 -1.83 -12.19 5.66
N GLY A 108 -1.17 -11.49 4.72
CA GLY A 108 -1.41 -10.07 4.47
C GLY A 108 -2.81 -9.81 3.94
N TRP A 109 -3.31 -10.67 3.04
CA TRP A 109 -4.67 -10.55 2.56
C TRP A 109 -5.72 -10.88 3.63
N ARG A 110 -5.45 -11.85 4.52
CA ARG A 110 -6.33 -12.12 5.66
C ARG A 110 -6.39 -10.96 6.64
N GLU A 111 -5.28 -10.26 6.85
CA GLU A 111 -5.27 -9.02 7.66
C GLU A 111 -6.25 -7.98 7.09
N TYR A 112 -6.23 -7.79 5.77
CA TYR A 112 -7.18 -6.91 5.08
C TYR A 112 -8.64 -7.37 5.29
N VAL A 113 -8.93 -8.65 5.05
CA VAL A 113 -10.29 -9.21 5.22
C VAL A 113 -10.76 -9.09 6.67
N GLU A 114 -9.92 -9.42 7.65
CA GLU A 114 -10.26 -9.32 9.06
C GLU A 114 -10.50 -7.87 9.49
N TRP A 115 -9.69 -6.94 8.99
CA TRP A 115 -9.91 -5.52 9.23
C TRP A 115 -11.25 -5.06 8.63
N MET A 116 -11.55 -5.45 7.39
CA MET A 116 -12.83 -5.15 6.75
C MET A 116 -14.00 -5.74 7.51
N ASN A 117 -13.86 -6.99 7.99
CA ASN A 117 -14.88 -7.63 8.81
C ASN A 117 -15.07 -6.93 10.16
N TYR A 118 -13.98 -6.53 10.79
CA TYR A 118 -14.01 -5.81 12.07
C TYR A 118 -14.73 -4.46 11.97
N VAL A 119 -14.44 -3.69 10.93
CA VAL A 119 -15.00 -2.36 10.74
C VAL A 119 -16.40 -2.41 10.14
N PHE A 120 -16.61 -3.25 9.12
CA PHE A 120 -17.81 -3.23 8.28
C PHE A 120 -18.71 -4.47 8.40
N GLY A 121 -18.21 -5.56 8.98
CA GLY A 121 -18.93 -6.84 8.95
C GLY A 121 -20.33 -6.79 9.56
N ARG A 122 -20.54 -5.94 10.55
CA ARG A 122 -21.86 -5.75 11.17
C ARG A 122 -22.83 -4.96 10.26
N TYR A 123 -22.33 -4.04 9.45
CA TYR A 123 -23.14 -3.07 8.73
C TYR A 123 -23.26 -3.39 7.25
N ASN A 124 -22.19 -3.87 6.64
CA ASN A 124 -22.18 -4.24 5.23
C ASN A 124 -21.41 -5.58 5.01
N PRO A 125 -22.04 -6.72 5.32
CA PRO A 125 -21.41 -8.02 5.13
C PRO A 125 -21.11 -8.35 3.66
N GLU A 126 -21.83 -7.75 2.70
CA GLU A 126 -21.56 -7.94 1.28
C GLU A 126 -20.22 -7.30 0.86
N LEU A 127 -19.85 -6.17 1.46
CA LEU A 127 -18.54 -5.57 1.25
C LEU A 127 -17.42 -6.51 1.72
N VAL A 128 -17.60 -7.15 2.88
CA VAL A 128 -16.62 -8.12 3.38
C VAL A 128 -16.52 -9.34 2.45
N LYS A 129 -17.65 -9.83 1.94
CA LYS A 129 -17.63 -10.92 0.95
C LYS A 129 -16.88 -10.52 -0.32
N ALA A 130 -17.03 -9.28 -0.77
CA ALA A 130 -16.35 -8.77 -1.95
C ALA A 130 -14.81 -8.74 -1.80
N THR A 131 -14.28 -8.75 -0.57
CA THR A 131 -12.82 -8.80 -0.32
C THR A 131 -12.25 -10.21 -0.31
N LEU A 132 -13.10 -11.25 -0.24
CA LEU A 132 -12.64 -12.63 -0.21
C LEU A 132 -12.12 -13.06 -1.59
N PRO A 133 -10.96 -13.73 -1.65
CA PRO A 133 -10.48 -14.32 -2.89
C PRO A 133 -11.38 -15.47 -3.33
N ASP A 134 -11.49 -15.67 -4.63
CA ASP A 134 -12.20 -16.81 -5.21
C ASP A 134 -11.36 -18.09 -5.06
N THR A 135 -11.74 -18.92 -4.10
CA THR A 135 -11.04 -20.19 -3.86
C THR A 135 -11.39 -21.28 -4.89
N THR A 136 -12.42 -21.07 -5.73
CA THR A 136 -12.82 -22.06 -6.74
C THR A 136 -11.86 -22.12 -7.92
N VAL A 137 -10.96 -21.16 -8.06
CA VAL A 137 -9.87 -21.15 -9.05
C VAL A 137 -8.97 -22.39 -8.98
N TRP A 138 -8.95 -23.07 -7.83
CA TRP A 138 -8.20 -24.32 -7.64
C TRP A 138 -8.86 -25.55 -8.27
N ARG A 139 -10.14 -25.44 -8.66
CA ARG A 139 -10.86 -26.57 -9.26
C ARG A 139 -10.40 -26.76 -10.70
N ASP A 140 -9.92 -27.95 -10.98
CA ASP A 140 -9.56 -28.39 -12.31
C ASP A 140 -10.28 -29.71 -12.62
N GLU A 141 -10.73 -29.88 -13.85
CA GLU A 141 -11.34 -31.12 -14.30
C GLU A 141 -10.34 -32.26 -14.14
N LEU A 142 -10.78 -33.36 -13.55
CA LEU A 142 -9.98 -34.58 -13.33
C LEU A 142 -8.82 -34.43 -12.30
N ALA A 143 -8.70 -33.30 -11.61
CA ALA A 143 -7.77 -33.13 -10.52
C ALA A 143 -8.51 -33.10 -9.16
N TYR A 144 -7.96 -33.78 -8.14
CA TYR A 144 -8.49 -33.71 -6.78
C TYR A 144 -7.86 -32.54 -6.04
N ASN A 145 -8.32 -31.32 -6.31
CA ASN A 145 -7.81 -30.07 -5.75
C ASN A 145 -8.70 -29.45 -4.64
N GLU A 146 -9.78 -30.13 -4.23
CA GLU A 146 -10.66 -29.65 -3.15
C GLU A 146 -9.91 -29.28 -1.85
N PRO A 147 -8.84 -29.98 -1.41
CA PRO A 147 -8.07 -29.56 -0.26
C PRO A 147 -7.47 -28.14 -0.39
N TYR A 148 -7.14 -27.70 -1.60
CA TYR A 148 -6.65 -26.32 -1.86
C TYR A 148 -7.80 -25.31 -1.83
N VAL A 149 -8.97 -25.66 -2.38
CA VAL A 149 -10.19 -24.83 -2.31
C VAL A 149 -10.54 -24.49 -0.86
N ASP A 150 -10.45 -25.48 0.03
CA ASP A 150 -10.84 -25.32 1.42
C ASP A 150 -9.75 -24.67 2.28
N ASN A 151 -8.48 -25.01 2.03
CA ASN A 151 -7.41 -24.73 2.98
C ASN A 151 -6.41 -23.67 2.51
N TYR A 152 -6.19 -23.50 1.21
CA TYR A 152 -5.09 -22.66 0.71
C TYR A 152 -5.11 -21.23 1.26
N PHE A 153 -6.25 -20.60 1.27
CA PHE A 153 -6.40 -19.26 1.83
C PHE A 153 -6.48 -19.24 3.35
N ARG A 154 -7.09 -20.27 3.96
CA ARG A 154 -7.49 -20.24 5.39
C ARG A 154 -6.48 -20.88 6.31
N HIS A 155 -5.79 -21.94 5.87
CA HIS A 155 -4.94 -22.73 6.75
C HIS A 155 -3.59 -22.05 7.01
N PRO A 156 -3.09 -22.02 8.26
CA PRO A 156 -1.83 -21.38 8.64
C PRO A 156 -0.58 -21.86 7.87
N ALA A 157 -0.58 -23.12 7.40
CA ALA A 157 0.53 -23.67 6.61
C ALA A 157 0.80 -22.86 5.32
N TYR A 158 -0.22 -22.23 4.75
CA TYR A 158 -0.12 -21.43 3.54
C TYR A 158 -0.04 -19.92 3.83
N SER A 159 0.27 -19.53 5.07
CA SER A 159 0.31 -18.09 5.45
C SER A 159 1.29 -17.27 4.62
N PHE A 160 2.46 -17.84 4.30
CA PHE A 160 3.52 -17.19 3.52
C PHE A 160 3.53 -17.59 2.04
N TYR A 161 2.45 -18.15 1.55
CA TYR A 161 2.22 -18.38 0.14
C TYR A 161 1.50 -17.18 -0.48
N PRO A 162 1.66 -16.90 -1.80
CA PRO A 162 0.99 -15.79 -2.45
C PRO A 162 -0.54 -15.96 -2.40
N VAL A 163 -1.27 -14.86 -2.31
CA VAL A 163 -2.72 -14.91 -2.45
C VAL A 163 -3.10 -15.20 -3.89
N VAL A 164 -4.07 -16.10 -4.10
CA VAL A 164 -4.56 -16.52 -5.40
C VAL A 164 -6.07 -16.37 -5.47
N GLY A 165 -6.61 -16.10 -6.67
CA GLY A 165 -8.04 -15.92 -6.87
C GLY A 165 -8.54 -14.52 -6.58
N VAL A 166 -7.68 -13.52 -6.67
CA VAL A 166 -8.04 -12.11 -6.55
C VAL A 166 -8.16 -11.47 -7.94
N ASN A 167 -9.15 -10.62 -8.13
CA ASN A 167 -9.31 -9.85 -9.34
C ASN A 167 -8.61 -8.48 -9.24
N TRP A 168 -8.55 -7.76 -10.36
CA TRP A 168 -7.87 -6.47 -10.45
C TRP A 168 -8.50 -5.40 -9.53
N ASP A 169 -9.83 -5.35 -9.45
CA ASP A 169 -10.54 -4.39 -8.59
C ASP A 169 -10.25 -4.66 -7.11
N GLN A 170 -10.21 -5.93 -6.70
CA GLN A 170 -9.84 -6.33 -5.34
C GLN A 170 -8.39 -5.94 -5.02
N ALA A 171 -7.46 -6.12 -5.96
CA ALA A 171 -6.06 -5.74 -5.80
C ALA A 171 -5.91 -4.22 -5.65
N MET A 172 -6.64 -3.43 -6.45
CA MET A 172 -6.67 -1.97 -6.33
C MET A 172 -7.28 -1.51 -4.99
N ALA A 173 -8.37 -2.15 -4.55
CA ALA A 173 -8.98 -1.86 -3.25
C ALA A 173 -8.05 -2.19 -2.08
N PHE A 174 -7.27 -3.27 -2.17
CA PHE A 174 -6.22 -3.61 -1.21
C PHE A 174 -5.13 -2.53 -1.15
N CYS A 175 -4.66 -2.04 -2.30
CA CYS A 175 -3.68 -0.96 -2.38
C CYS A 175 -4.19 0.32 -1.71
N GLN A 176 -5.44 0.70 -1.97
CA GLN A 176 -6.08 1.86 -1.34
C GLN A 176 -6.22 1.67 0.18
N TRP A 177 -6.71 0.52 0.62
CA TRP A 177 -6.79 0.19 2.04
C TRP A 177 -5.42 0.29 2.74
N ARG A 178 -4.37 -0.29 2.14
CA ARG A 178 -3.01 -0.22 2.67
C ARG A 178 -2.51 1.22 2.77
N THR A 179 -2.79 2.04 1.76
CA THR A 179 -2.48 3.48 1.75
C THR A 179 -3.09 4.17 2.95
N ASP A 180 -4.38 3.95 3.18
CA ASP A 180 -5.12 4.60 4.24
C ASP A 180 -4.63 4.15 5.63
N ARG A 181 -4.40 2.85 5.81
CA ARG A 181 -3.89 2.33 7.09
C ARG A 181 -2.48 2.82 7.43
N VAL A 182 -1.59 2.87 6.45
CA VAL A 182 -0.21 3.32 6.68
C VAL A 182 -0.18 4.82 6.96
N ASN A 183 -0.90 5.64 6.22
CA ASN A 183 -0.98 7.07 6.47
C ASN A 183 -1.65 7.40 7.81
N GLU A 184 -2.71 6.68 8.18
CA GLU A 184 -3.32 6.79 9.50
C GLU A 184 -2.34 6.46 10.62
N LEU A 185 -1.57 5.38 10.47
CA LEU A 185 -0.54 5.01 11.44
C LEU A 185 0.53 6.11 11.56
N ILE A 186 0.98 6.67 10.44
CA ILE A 186 1.96 7.77 10.45
C ILE A 186 1.41 8.99 11.19
N LEU A 187 0.19 9.40 10.88
CA LEU A 187 -0.43 10.56 11.51
C LEU A 187 -0.71 10.34 13.00
N SER A 188 -1.22 9.16 13.38
CA SER A 188 -1.53 8.85 14.78
C SER A 188 -0.29 8.63 15.62
N SER A 189 0.75 7.97 15.10
CA SER A 189 2.03 7.77 15.81
C SER A 189 2.77 9.09 16.07
N ASN A 190 2.59 10.07 15.20
CA ASN A 190 3.08 11.44 15.41
C ASN A 190 2.12 12.31 16.23
N ASN A 191 1.03 11.76 16.76
CA ASN A 191 -0.02 12.46 17.52
C ASN A 191 -0.64 13.63 16.75
N ILE A 192 -0.64 13.61 15.43
CA ILE A 192 -1.24 14.66 14.57
C ILE A 192 -2.75 14.51 14.56
N ILE A 193 -3.23 13.26 14.44
CA ILE A 193 -4.63 12.89 14.63
C ILE A 193 -4.77 11.94 15.82
N GLU A 194 -5.94 11.92 16.44
CA GLU A 194 -6.26 10.87 17.40
C GLU A 194 -6.53 9.56 16.65
N HIS A 195 -6.08 8.45 17.23
CA HIS A 195 -6.34 7.13 16.65
C HIS A 195 -7.84 6.84 16.71
N PRO A 196 -8.51 6.55 15.59
CA PRO A 196 -9.92 6.22 15.60
C PRO A 196 -10.17 4.95 16.43
N ASP A 197 -11.10 5.02 17.37
CA ASP A 197 -11.57 3.85 18.11
C ASP A 197 -12.73 3.21 17.35
N TYR A 198 -12.41 2.31 16.43
CA TYR A 198 -13.41 1.63 15.60
C TYR A 198 -14.42 0.81 16.40
N THR A 199 -14.18 0.52 17.70
CA THR A 199 -15.14 -0.16 18.57
C THR A 199 -16.28 0.75 19.01
N LYS A 200 -16.03 2.06 19.04
CA LYS A 200 -17.02 3.08 19.45
C LYS A 200 -17.74 3.72 18.28
N VAL A 201 -17.25 3.51 17.07
CA VAL A 201 -17.85 4.07 15.89
C VAL A 201 -19.13 3.29 15.59
N ASN A 202 -20.26 3.92 15.86
CA ASN A 202 -21.56 3.46 15.40
C ASN A 202 -21.87 4.28 14.14
N PRO A 203 -21.72 3.72 12.93
CA PRO A 203 -22.06 4.46 11.73
C PRO A 203 -23.54 4.85 11.84
N HIS A 204 -23.81 6.12 11.64
CA HIS A 204 -25.19 6.62 11.61
C HIS A 204 -25.92 6.04 10.40
N THR A 205 -26.28 4.76 10.48
CA THR A 205 -27.08 4.09 9.44
C THR A 205 -28.52 4.58 9.42
N TYR A 206 -28.90 5.33 10.45
CA TYR A 206 -30.19 5.98 10.53
C TYR A 206 -29.98 7.49 10.76
N MET A 207 -30.63 8.30 9.98
CA MET A 207 -30.61 9.75 10.08
C MET A 207 -32.05 10.30 10.25
N SER A 208 -32.18 11.43 10.89
CA SER A 208 -33.43 12.20 10.87
C SER A 208 -33.67 12.78 9.48
N LYS A 209 -34.89 13.23 9.21
CA LYS A 209 -35.20 13.85 7.92
C LYS A 209 -34.35 15.11 7.68
N GLU A 210 -34.15 15.89 8.72
CA GLU A 210 -33.39 17.13 8.68
C GLU A 210 -31.89 16.84 8.37
N GLU A 211 -31.34 15.78 8.95
CA GLU A 211 -29.94 15.35 8.69
C GLU A 211 -29.77 14.85 7.26
N VAL A 212 -30.73 14.07 6.72
CA VAL A 212 -30.70 13.62 5.32
C VAL A 212 -30.76 14.82 4.36
N GLU A 213 -31.66 15.77 4.60
CA GLU A 213 -31.77 16.98 3.78
C GLU A 213 -30.50 17.85 3.86
N ALA A 214 -29.91 17.98 5.05
CA ALA A 214 -28.65 18.69 5.23
C ALA A 214 -27.50 18.01 4.49
N PHE A 215 -27.37 16.69 4.62
CA PHE A 215 -26.35 15.89 3.96
C PHE A 215 -26.40 16.00 2.42
N LEU A 216 -27.59 15.88 1.85
CA LEU A 216 -27.79 16.03 0.40
C LEU A 216 -27.52 17.47 -0.09
N LYS A 217 -27.77 18.46 0.76
CA LYS A 217 -27.48 19.86 0.44
C LYS A 217 -25.97 20.16 0.49
N GLU A 218 -25.25 19.54 1.39
CA GLU A 218 -23.80 19.69 1.52
C GLU A 218 -23.02 18.92 0.43
N ASN A 219 -23.64 17.87 -0.14
CA ASN A 219 -23.01 16.99 -1.14
C ASN A 219 -23.81 16.92 -2.46
N PRO A 220 -24.10 18.03 -3.15
CA PRO A 220 -25.05 18.05 -4.27
C PRO A 220 -24.59 17.34 -5.53
N GLU A 221 -23.29 17.14 -5.71
CA GLU A 221 -22.70 16.62 -6.95
C GLU A 221 -21.99 15.28 -6.78
N HIS A 222 -22.09 14.62 -5.63
CA HIS A 222 -21.39 13.36 -5.43
C HIS A 222 -22.10 12.23 -6.19
N PRO A 223 -21.45 11.63 -7.23
CA PRO A 223 -22.12 10.68 -8.13
C PRO A 223 -22.59 9.39 -7.43
N GLU A 224 -21.94 9.01 -6.33
CA GLU A 224 -22.35 7.85 -5.53
C GLU A 224 -23.61 8.14 -4.69
N TYR A 225 -23.78 9.38 -4.20
CA TYR A 225 -24.93 9.73 -3.39
C TYR A 225 -26.22 9.88 -4.20
N ALA A 226 -26.13 10.28 -5.45
CA ALA A 226 -27.27 10.33 -6.36
C ALA A 226 -27.78 8.94 -6.77
N LYS A 227 -26.99 7.90 -6.61
CA LYS A 227 -27.31 6.52 -7.01
C LYS A 227 -28.12 5.76 -5.96
N TYR A 228 -28.01 6.17 -4.70
CA TYR A 228 -28.63 5.50 -3.57
C TYR A 228 -29.60 6.45 -2.87
N GLU A 229 -30.77 5.95 -2.50
CA GLU A 229 -31.80 6.71 -1.82
C GLU A 229 -31.92 6.26 -0.35
N ALA A 230 -32.11 7.23 0.54
CA ALA A 230 -32.46 6.93 1.93
C ALA A 230 -33.89 6.39 2.02
N VAL A 231 -34.06 5.29 2.74
CA VAL A 231 -35.36 4.62 2.87
C VAL A 231 -35.98 4.95 4.21
N GLU A 232 -37.21 5.42 4.20
CA GLU A 232 -38.00 5.69 5.43
C GLU A 232 -38.31 4.39 6.16
N VAL A 233 -37.93 4.31 7.43
CA VAL A 233 -38.14 3.13 8.28
C VAL A 233 -38.67 3.51 9.65
N GLN A 234 -39.42 2.60 10.26
CA GLN A 234 -39.92 2.76 11.63
C GLN A 234 -38.97 2.01 12.59
N VAL A 235 -38.30 2.75 13.45
CA VAL A 235 -37.29 2.24 14.39
C VAL A 235 -37.78 2.47 15.82
N LYS A 236 -37.44 1.57 16.74
CA LYS A 236 -37.72 1.78 18.16
C LYS A 236 -36.96 2.98 18.69
N LEU A 237 -37.58 3.76 19.59
CA LEU A 237 -36.95 4.95 20.14
C LEU A 237 -35.61 4.68 20.80
N SER A 238 -35.47 3.55 21.51
CA SER A 238 -34.20 3.17 22.13
C SER A 238 -33.07 3.02 21.09
N VAL A 239 -33.36 2.40 19.94
CA VAL A 239 -32.42 2.28 18.82
C VAL A 239 -32.19 3.62 18.16
N ALA A 240 -33.21 4.40 17.92
CA ALA A 240 -33.08 5.73 17.32
C ALA A 240 -32.19 6.66 18.17
N GLN A 241 -32.29 6.57 19.50
CA GLN A 241 -31.45 7.36 20.42
C GLN A 241 -29.97 6.96 20.35
N GLU A 242 -29.64 5.70 20.07
CA GLU A 242 -28.26 5.26 19.82
C GLU A 242 -27.68 5.92 18.56
N PHE A 243 -28.54 6.31 17.62
CA PHE A 243 -28.18 7.02 16.39
C PHE A 243 -28.42 8.53 16.46
N GLY A 244 -28.46 9.10 17.67
CA GLY A 244 -28.49 10.54 17.85
C GLY A 244 -29.86 11.18 17.75
N TYR A 245 -30.95 10.40 17.72
CA TYR A 245 -32.32 10.96 17.69
C TYR A 245 -32.62 11.81 18.95
N THR A 246 -32.94 13.07 18.75
CA THR A 246 -33.18 14.08 19.81
C THR A 246 -34.67 14.50 19.93
N GLY A 247 -35.57 13.72 19.32
CA GLY A 247 -37.00 14.01 19.38
C GLY A 247 -37.57 13.99 20.78
N LYS A 248 -38.83 14.48 20.93
CA LYS A 248 -39.51 14.62 22.23
C LYS A 248 -40.21 13.34 22.70
N GLU A 249 -40.17 12.28 21.93
CA GLU A 249 -40.78 11.01 22.27
C GLU A 249 -40.08 10.39 23.48
N THR A 250 -40.87 9.83 24.36
CA THR A 250 -40.38 9.17 25.58
C THR A 250 -40.98 7.79 25.70
N VAL A 251 -40.22 6.85 26.25
CA VAL A 251 -40.70 5.51 26.58
C VAL A 251 -41.84 5.63 27.58
N LYS A 252 -43.02 5.12 27.22
CA LYS A 252 -44.23 5.16 28.06
C LYS A 252 -44.48 3.80 28.67
N LYS A 253 -45.21 3.78 29.79
CA LYS A 253 -45.74 2.53 30.35
C LYS A 253 -47.15 2.28 29.82
N ASP A 254 -47.41 1.03 29.43
CA ASP A 254 -48.76 0.58 29.08
C ASP A 254 -49.68 0.51 30.35
N GLU A 255 -50.96 0.26 30.16
CA GLU A 255 -51.92 0.09 31.24
C GLU A 255 -51.57 -1.09 32.20
N LYS A 256 -50.66 -1.98 31.80
CA LYS A 256 -50.15 -3.09 32.56
C LYS A 256 -48.78 -2.84 33.19
N GLY A 257 -48.31 -1.58 33.12
CA GLY A 257 -47.03 -1.15 33.70
C GLY A 257 -45.78 -1.59 32.92
N ARG A 258 -45.90 -2.15 31.69
CA ARG A 258 -44.77 -2.54 30.85
C ARG A 258 -44.24 -1.33 30.08
N LEU A 259 -42.95 -1.25 29.98
CA LEU A 259 -42.32 -0.22 29.14
C LEU A 259 -42.61 -0.50 27.66
N VAL A 260 -43.23 0.46 27.01
CA VAL A 260 -43.48 0.48 25.57
C VAL A 260 -42.48 1.43 24.94
N ASP A 261 -41.65 0.87 24.10
CA ASP A 261 -40.66 1.61 23.30
C ASP A 261 -41.36 2.08 22.01
N PRO A 262 -41.68 3.36 21.88
CA PRO A 262 -42.45 3.85 20.73
C PRO A 262 -41.59 3.71 19.45
N LEU A 263 -42.30 3.57 18.31
CA LEU A 263 -41.66 3.62 17.01
C LEU A 263 -41.56 5.10 16.58
N VAL A 264 -40.42 5.46 16.08
CA VAL A 264 -40.12 6.77 15.48
C VAL A 264 -39.68 6.58 14.03
N THR A 265 -40.03 7.57 13.22
CA THR A 265 -39.67 7.57 11.80
C THR A 265 -38.23 8.06 11.66
N MET A 266 -37.38 7.24 11.08
CA MET A 266 -36.00 7.57 10.68
C MET A 266 -35.78 7.16 9.24
N TYR A 267 -34.71 7.66 8.66
CA TYR A 267 -34.26 7.29 7.32
C TYR A 267 -33.05 6.37 7.45
N GLN A 268 -33.19 5.17 6.95
CA GLN A 268 -32.05 4.29 6.77
C GLN A 268 -31.25 4.80 5.57
N VAL A 269 -30.08 5.33 5.84
CA VAL A 269 -29.19 5.86 4.80
C VAL A 269 -28.31 4.76 4.24
N PRO A 270 -27.99 4.83 2.92
CA PRO A 270 -27.04 3.92 2.32
C PRO A 270 -25.69 3.99 3.04
N TYR A 271 -25.02 2.84 3.14
CA TYR A 271 -23.71 2.76 3.76
C TYR A 271 -22.68 3.70 3.09
N GLU A 272 -22.77 3.85 1.79
CA GLU A 272 -21.93 4.70 0.97
C GLU A 272 -21.91 6.17 1.43
N TRP A 273 -23.01 6.64 2.03
CA TRP A 273 -23.09 8.01 2.54
C TRP A 273 -22.33 8.23 3.85
N VAL A 274 -22.16 7.18 4.63
CA VAL A 274 -21.58 7.27 5.98
C VAL A 274 -20.21 6.64 6.11
N ARG A 275 -19.83 5.82 5.12
CA ARG A 275 -18.53 5.09 5.10
C ARG A 275 -17.35 5.98 5.49
N ASP A 276 -17.29 7.14 4.88
CA ASP A 276 -16.14 8.01 4.97
C ASP A 276 -16.14 8.93 6.21
N GLN A 277 -17.19 8.87 7.02
CA GLN A 277 -17.27 9.67 8.27
C GLN A 277 -16.48 9.06 9.42
N PHE A 278 -16.23 7.76 9.38
CA PHE A 278 -15.62 7.03 10.50
C PHE A 278 -14.36 6.24 10.14
N VAL A 279 -14.05 6.08 8.87
CA VAL A 279 -12.81 5.45 8.43
C VAL A 279 -11.89 6.50 7.83
N PHE A 280 -10.65 6.54 8.32
CA PHE A 280 -9.64 7.43 7.74
C PHE A 280 -9.43 7.09 6.27
N ASN A 281 -9.60 8.07 5.42
CA ASN A 281 -9.35 7.99 3.99
C ASN A 281 -8.36 9.09 3.60
N THR A 282 -7.25 8.70 3.00
CA THR A 282 -6.15 9.59 2.65
C THR A 282 -6.56 10.64 1.63
N GLU A 283 -7.34 10.26 0.61
CA GLU A 283 -7.77 11.20 -0.43
C GLU A 283 -8.74 12.24 0.12
N LYS A 284 -9.71 11.84 0.92
CA LYS A 284 -10.59 12.78 1.61
C LYS A 284 -9.83 13.69 2.57
N TYR A 285 -8.91 13.13 3.34
CA TYR A 285 -8.08 13.92 4.23
C TYR A 285 -7.33 15.02 3.48
N LEU A 286 -6.84 14.74 2.29
CA LEU A 286 -6.03 15.68 1.50
C LEU A 286 -6.87 16.67 0.66
N ASN A 287 -8.00 16.23 0.13
CA ASN A 287 -8.71 16.96 -0.93
C ASN A 287 -10.06 17.56 -0.50
N ASP A 288 -10.63 17.07 0.61
CA ASP A 288 -11.93 17.57 1.12
C ASP A 288 -11.70 18.56 2.26
N ASP A 289 -11.96 19.84 2.02
CA ASP A 289 -11.80 20.90 3.02
C ASP A 289 -12.80 20.74 4.20
N ASN A 290 -13.94 20.08 4.00
CA ASN A 290 -14.93 19.84 5.03
C ASN A 290 -14.58 18.67 5.93
N TYR A 291 -13.69 17.79 5.48
CA TYR A 291 -13.20 16.69 6.31
C TYR A 291 -12.23 17.22 7.37
N VAL A 292 -12.70 17.32 8.62
CA VAL A 292 -11.87 17.76 9.76
C VAL A 292 -11.58 16.55 10.64
N PRO A 293 -10.31 16.07 10.71
CA PRO A 293 -9.97 14.98 11.60
C PRO A 293 -10.00 15.44 13.06
N THR A 294 -10.12 14.50 14.00
CA THR A 294 -9.86 14.78 15.40
C THR A 294 -8.38 15.01 15.59
N TYR A 295 -7.98 16.25 15.87
CA TYR A 295 -6.58 16.61 16.01
C TYR A 295 -6.00 16.16 17.34
N GLY A 296 -4.84 15.52 17.28
CA GLY A 296 -4.03 15.17 18.43
C GLY A 296 -3.12 16.30 18.90
N LYS A 297 -2.33 16.03 19.94
CA LYS A 297 -1.42 17.03 20.56
C LYS A 297 -0.26 17.47 19.66
N GLY A 298 0.07 16.67 18.65
CA GLY A 298 1.12 16.96 17.65
C GLY A 298 0.60 17.62 16.38
N ALA A 299 -0.68 18.05 16.38
CA ALA A 299 -1.29 18.71 15.24
C ALA A 299 -0.51 19.97 14.82
N ARG A 300 -0.41 20.19 13.53
CA ARG A 300 0.28 21.36 12.95
C ARG A 300 -0.63 22.57 12.98
N THR A 301 0.00 23.74 13.13
CA THR A 301 -0.69 25.03 13.04
C THR A 301 -0.23 25.77 11.78
N ASP A 302 -1.09 26.57 11.24
CA ASP A 302 -0.75 27.53 10.19
C ASP A 302 0.03 28.73 10.77
N ALA A 303 0.37 29.67 9.91
CA ALA A 303 1.07 30.90 10.30
C ALA A 303 0.27 31.79 11.27
N TYR A 304 -1.03 31.59 11.36
CA TYR A 304 -1.95 32.33 12.24
C TYR A 304 -2.26 31.59 13.55
N GLY A 305 -1.66 30.40 13.74
CA GLY A 305 -1.87 29.58 14.94
C GLY A 305 -3.14 28.70 14.89
N SER A 306 -3.86 28.66 13.77
CA SER A 306 -5.00 27.77 13.58
C SER A 306 -4.54 26.36 13.21
N LEU A 307 -5.25 25.33 13.72
CA LEU A 307 -4.95 23.94 13.38
C LEU A 307 -5.17 23.70 11.88
N ARG A 308 -4.22 23.01 11.25
CA ARG A 308 -4.27 22.65 9.85
C ARG A 308 -4.01 21.18 9.59
N LYS A 309 -4.53 20.69 8.49
CA LYS A 309 -4.20 19.35 7.98
C LYS A 309 -2.74 19.28 7.53
N ILE A 310 -2.20 18.07 7.58
CA ILE A 310 -0.93 17.76 6.93
C ILE A 310 -1.16 17.69 5.43
N THR A 311 -0.31 18.33 4.68
CA THR A 311 -0.32 18.31 3.22
C THR A 311 0.78 17.39 2.68
N ARG A 312 0.76 17.09 1.40
CA ARG A 312 1.84 16.35 0.73
C ARG A 312 3.19 17.08 0.82
N ALA A 313 3.16 18.40 0.88
CA ALA A 313 4.37 19.23 1.01
C ALA A 313 5.07 19.06 2.38
N ASP A 314 4.35 18.61 3.40
CA ASP A 314 4.92 18.30 4.71
C ASP A 314 5.84 17.07 4.69
N GLY A 315 5.80 16.26 3.64
CA GLY A 315 6.65 15.09 3.45
C GLY A 315 6.42 13.93 4.43
N LEU A 316 5.31 13.97 5.20
CA LEU A 316 4.98 12.95 6.20
C LEU A 316 4.17 11.80 5.59
N LEU A 317 3.24 12.14 4.69
CA LEU A 317 2.34 11.16 4.10
C LEU A 317 3.04 10.41 2.97
N LEU A 318 2.82 9.11 2.93
CA LEU A 318 3.26 8.30 1.80
C LEU A 318 2.38 8.58 0.58
N ILE A 319 3.02 8.57 -0.58
CA ILE A 319 2.33 8.51 -1.87
C ILE A 319 1.63 7.14 -1.91
N GLY A 320 0.38 7.11 -2.35
CA GLY A 320 -0.45 5.90 -2.27
C GLY A 320 0.20 4.66 -2.89
N TYR A 321 -0.07 3.51 -2.29
CA TYR A 321 0.25 2.21 -2.87
C TYR A 321 -0.61 1.98 -4.11
N ARG A 322 -0.05 1.36 -5.11
CA ARG A 322 -0.72 1.00 -6.35
C ARG A 322 -0.11 -0.26 -6.95
N LEU A 323 -0.77 -0.85 -7.91
CA LEU A 323 -0.14 -1.87 -8.74
C LEU A 323 1.01 -1.25 -9.57
N PRO A 324 2.08 -1.99 -9.86
CA PRO A 324 3.11 -1.55 -10.78
C PRO A 324 2.56 -1.42 -12.20
N THR A 325 3.15 -0.57 -13.00
CA THR A 325 2.95 -0.63 -14.45
C THR A 325 3.70 -1.82 -15.04
N GLU A 326 3.30 -2.29 -16.22
CA GLU A 326 4.01 -3.34 -16.95
C GLU A 326 5.51 -3.02 -17.07
N MET A 327 5.83 -1.76 -17.41
CA MET A 327 7.21 -1.30 -17.54
C MET A 327 7.97 -1.33 -16.21
N GLU A 328 7.36 -0.91 -15.11
CA GLU A 328 7.97 -0.96 -13.78
C GLU A 328 8.23 -2.40 -13.35
N TRP A 329 7.26 -3.28 -13.61
CA TRP A 329 7.40 -4.69 -13.27
C TRP A 329 8.50 -5.38 -14.08
N GLU A 330 8.52 -5.18 -15.40
CA GLU A 330 9.56 -5.75 -16.27
C GLU A 330 10.94 -5.18 -15.96
N TYR A 331 11.02 -3.86 -15.70
CA TYR A 331 12.25 -3.22 -15.24
C TYR A 331 12.75 -3.83 -13.94
N ALA A 332 11.87 -4.00 -12.95
CA ALA A 332 12.20 -4.59 -11.66
C ALA A 332 12.64 -6.06 -11.78
N ALA A 333 12.09 -6.80 -12.75
CA ALA A 333 12.47 -8.19 -13.00
C ALA A 333 13.85 -8.32 -13.66
N PHE A 334 14.14 -7.51 -14.66
CA PHE A 334 15.28 -7.73 -15.56
C PHE A 334 16.37 -6.65 -15.49
N ALA A 335 16.14 -5.55 -14.77
CA ALA A 335 17.09 -4.45 -14.82
C ALA A 335 18.49 -4.87 -14.38
N PRO A 336 19.49 -4.47 -15.12
CA PRO A 336 20.86 -4.85 -14.88
C PRO A 336 21.48 -3.97 -13.78
N VAL A 337 21.34 -4.35 -12.53
CA VAL A 337 22.12 -3.72 -11.45
C VAL A 337 23.57 -4.20 -11.53
N ALA A 338 23.78 -5.44 -11.94
CA ALA A 338 25.10 -6.07 -12.00
C ALA A 338 25.97 -5.66 -13.21
N GLY A 339 25.44 -4.92 -14.19
CA GLY A 339 26.23 -4.44 -15.33
C GLY A 339 27.08 -3.20 -15.04
N ALA A 340 26.99 -2.63 -13.85
CA ALA A 340 27.68 -1.40 -13.49
C ALA A 340 29.20 -1.60 -13.27
N ASP A 341 29.66 -2.81 -12.94
CA ASP A 341 31.08 -3.08 -12.68
C ASP A 341 31.95 -3.03 -13.95
N ASP A 342 31.37 -3.34 -15.12
CA ASP A 342 32.09 -3.32 -16.41
C ASP A 342 31.64 -2.17 -17.32
N GLY A 343 30.74 -1.29 -16.88
CA GLY A 343 30.27 -0.13 -17.64
C GLY A 343 29.44 -0.44 -18.89
N MET A 344 29.06 -1.70 -19.09
CA MET A 344 28.21 -2.14 -20.20
C MET A 344 26.88 -2.67 -19.63
N PRO A 345 25.71 -2.10 -20.02
CA PRO A 345 24.45 -2.72 -19.71
C PRO A 345 24.43 -4.11 -20.35
N VAL A 346 24.16 -5.14 -19.53
CA VAL A 346 23.94 -6.49 -20.05
C VAL A 346 22.60 -6.50 -20.75
N GLU A 347 22.59 -6.16 -22.03
CA GLU A 347 21.42 -6.33 -22.86
C GLU A 347 21.13 -7.82 -23.01
N GLY A 348 19.89 -8.22 -22.80
CA GLY A 348 19.43 -9.55 -23.15
C GLY A 348 19.27 -10.54 -22.02
N ARG A 349 19.06 -10.10 -20.77
CA ARG A 349 18.64 -11.03 -19.71
C ARG A 349 17.28 -11.66 -20.07
N ILE A 350 17.24 -12.99 -20.03
CA ILE A 350 16.01 -13.78 -20.26
C ILE A 350 15.31 -14.05 -18.91
N TYR A 351 16.07 -14.10 -17.83
CA TYR A 351 15.60 -14.43 -16.49
C TYR A 351 16.00 -13.35 -15.46
N PRO A 352 15.30 -13.26 -14.33
CA PRO A 352 15.66 -12.33 -13.25
C PRO A 352 17.00 -12.60 -12.58
N TRP A 353 17.61 -13.74 -12.85
CA TRP A 353 18.94 -14.13 -12.36
C TRP A 353 20.00 -14.09 -13.46
N SER A 354 21.26 -14.18 -13.07
CA SER A 354 22.38 -14.28 -14.00
C SER A 354 22.42 -15.64 -14.68
N GLY A 355 22.53 -15.65 -16.01
CA GLY A 355 22.61 -16.87 -16.82
C GLY A 355 21.40 -17.08 -17.73
N TYR A 356 21.50 -18.11 -18.58
CA TYR A 356 20.53 -18.42 -19.64
C TYR A 356 19.71 -19.68 -19.37
N HIS A 357 19.81 -20.23 -18.15
CA HIS A 357 19.18 -21.49 -17.81
C HIS A 357 18.24 -21.36 -16.63
N PRO A 358 17.10 -22.06 -16.62
CA PRO A 358 16.18 -22.08 -15.48
C PRO A 358 16.69 -22.98 -14.33
N ARG A 359 17.88 -23.58 -14.48
CA ARG A 359 18.50 -24.45 -13.50
C ARG A 359 19.80 -23.85 -12.98
N ASP A 360 20.04 -24.06 -11.69
CA ASP A 360 21.32 -23.70 -11.07
C ASP A 360 22.46 -24.54 -11.66
N ILE A 361 23.52 -23.86 -12.06
CA ILE A 361 24.75 -24.47 -12.61
C ILE A 361 25.87 -24.51 -11.58
N SER A 362 25.66 -24.00 -10.37
CA SER A 362 26.66 -24.07 -9.30
C SER A 362 26.93 -25.53 -8.92
N GLN A 363 28.15 -25.81 -8.41
CA GLN A 363 28.51 -27.18 -8.00
C GLN A 363 27.65 -27.70 -6.85
N GLU A 364 27.20 -26.81 -5.98
CA GLU A 364 26.41 -27.15 -4.77
C GLU A 364 24.97 -27.49 -5.10
N ASN A 365 24.36 -26.74 -6.03
CA ASN A 365 22.94 -26.82 -6.34
C ASN A 365 22.63 -27.27 -7.77
N MET A 366 23.61 -27.92 -8.41
CA MET A 366 23.54 -28.28 -9.82
C MET A 366 22.25 -29.03 -10.17
N GLY A 367 21.47 -28.40 -11.08
CA GLY A 367 20.22 -28.98 -11.60
C GLY A 367 18.97 -28.61 -10.84
N LEU A 368 19.05 -27.91 -9.67
CA LEU A 368 17.89 -27.37 -8.99
C LEU A 368 17.24 -26.27 -9.84
N MET A 369 15.92 -26.18 -9.83
CA MET A 369 15.19 -25.12 -10.51
C MET A 369 15.32 -23.81 -9.74
N LEU A 370 15.43 -22.70 -10.46
CA LEU A 370 15.57 -21.35 -9.91
C LEU A 370 14.25 -20.61 -9.77
N ALA A 371 13.16 -21.21 -10.24
CA ALA A 371 11.80 -20.68 -10.13
C ALA A 371 10.78 -21.82 -10.13
N ASN A 372 9.57 -21.51 -9.67
CA ASN A 372 8.42 -22.40 -9.71
C ASN A 372 7.61 -22.16 -10.99
N PHE A 373 7.62 -23.10 -11.92
CA PHE A 373 6.87 -23.01 -13.19
C PHE A 373 6.57 -24.36 -13.81
N VAL A 374 5.48 -24.44 -14.56
CA VAL A 374 5.07 -25.63 -15.29
C VAL A 374 5.89 -25.78 -16.56
N ARG A 375 6.65 -26.87 -16.71
CA ARG A 375 7.48 -27.16 -17.89
C ARG A 375 6.74 -27.87 -19.02
N GLY A 376 5.48 -28.17 -18.82
CA GLY A 376 4.64 -28.88 -19.81
C GLY A 376 3.87 -30.05 -19.17
N ARG A 377 3.24 -30.85 -20.02
CA ARG A 377 2.50 -32.03 -19.55
C ARG A 377 3.44 -33.02 -18.85
N GLY A 378 3.10 -33.44 -17.65
CA GLY A 378 3.91 -34.36 -16.86
C GLY A 378 5.06 -33.70 -16.09
N ASP A 379 4.95 -32.42 -15.77
CA ASP A 379 5.96 -31.68 -15.00
C ASP A 379 6.22 -32.29 -13.62
N MET A 380 5.21 -32.90 -13.00
CA MET A 380 5.36 -33.66 -11.76
C MET A 380 6.07 -35.01 -11.92
N MET A 381 6.46 -35.34 -13.12
CA MET A 381 7.21 -36.57 -13.44
C MET A 381 8.73 -36.34 -13.37
N GLY A 382 9.20 -35.77 -12.27
CA GLY A 382 10.61 -35.77 -11.94
C GLY A 382 11.15 -37.18 -11.70
N VAL A 383 12.40 -37.29 -11.30
CA VAL A 383 12.97 -38.57 -10.89
C VAL A 383 12.13 -39.16 -9.77
N ALA A 384 11.59 -40.35 -10.02
CA ALA A 384 10.70 -41.05 -9.07
C ALA A 384 9.41 -40.32 -8.68
N GLY A 385 8.87 -39.44 -9.57
CA GLY A 385 7.64 -38.68 -9.30
C GLY A 385 7.81 -37.47 -8.40
N ALA A 386 9.06 -37.09 -8.09
CA ALA A 386 9.34 -35.84 -7.36
C ALA A 386 9.09 -34.61 -8.25
N THR A 387 8.63 -33.54 -7.63
CA THR A 387 8.52 -32.24 -8.28
C THR A 387 9.92 -31.70 -8.63
N ASN A 388 10.08 -31.16 -9.85
CA ASN A 388 11.40 -30.72 -10.32
C ASN A 388 11.87 -29.41 -9.68
N ASP A 389 10.93 -28.56 -9.29
CA ASP A 389 11.10 -27.26 -8.68
C ASP A 389 10.89 -27.29 -7.15
N GLY A 390 10.46 -28.43 -6.60
CA GLY A 390 10.22 -28.62 -5.19
C GLY A 390 8.78 -28.43 -4.73
N PHE A 391 7.89 -27.90 -5.59
CA PHE A 391 6.51 -27.58 -5.26
C PHE A 391 5.53 -28.19 -6.26
N VAL A 392 4.31 -28.50 -5.80
CA VAL A 392 3.26 -29.12 -6.63
C VAL A 392 2.48 -28.05 -7.41
N LEU A 393 2.19 -26.91 -6.77
CA LEU A 393 1.45 -25.80 -7.33
C LEU A 393 2.20 -24.49 -7.10
N THR A 394 1.91 -23.80 -6.01
CA THR A 394 2.59 -22.57 -5.63
C THR A 394 3.70 -22.83 -4.61
N ALA A 395 4.65 -21.93 -4.52
CA ALA A 395 5.74 -21.94 -3.56
C ALA A 395 5.55 -20.80 -2.52
N PRO A 396 6.17 -20.89 -1.33
CA PRO A 396 6.29 -19.74 -0.44
C PRO A 396 6.96 -18.55 -1.15
N VAL A 397 6.60 -17.33 -0.75
CA VAL A 397 7.08 -16.11 -1.40
C VAL A 397 8.59 -15.89 -1.30
N ASP A 398 9.27 -16.63 -0.46
CA ASP A 398 10.74 -16.58 -0.25
C ASP A 398 11.46 -17.88 -0.65
N ALA A 399 10.81 -18.75 -1.43
CA ALA A 399 11.31 -20.09 -1.73
C ALA A 399 12.58 -20.10 -2.60
N TYR A 400 12.80 -19.08 -3.41
CA TYR A 400 13.92 -18.99 -4.35
C TYR A 400 14.80 -17.77 -4.03
N ALA A 401 15.97 -17.71 -4.63
CA ALA A 401 16.87 -16.58 -4.46
C ALA A 401 16.28 -15.31 -5.09
N PRO A 402 16.45 -14.15 -4.45
CA PRO A 402 16.01 -12.88 -5.01
C PRO A 402 16.86 -12.48 -6.22
N ASN A 403 16.31 -11.59 -7.04
CA ASN A 403 17.04 -10.94 -8.12
C ASN A 403 18.02 -9.88 -7.59
N ASP A 404 18.72 -9.16 -8.49
CA ASP A 404 19.72 -8.15 -8.15
C ASP A 404 19.16 -6.97 -7.32
N PHE A 405 17.88 -6.66 -7.43
CA PHE A 405 17.20 -5.67 -6.58
C PHE A 405 16.76 -6.22 -5.20
N GLY A 406 16.88 -7.51 -4.99
CA GLY A 406 16.40 -8.18 -3.78
C GLY A 406 14.93 -8.58 -3.81
N LEU A 407 14.30 -8.57 -4.99
CA LEU A 407 12.91 -8.98 -5.21
C LEU A 407 12.84 -10.50 -5.45
N TYR A 408 11.83 -11.12 -4.86
CA TYR A 408 11.60 -12.56 -4.94
C TYR A 408 10.55 -12.90 -5.99
N ASN A 409 10.62 -14.12 -6.51
CA ASN A 409 9.64 -14.72 -7.41
C ASN A 409 9.27 -13.88 -8.66
N MET A 410 10.20 -13.02 -9.13
CA MET A 410 10.01 -12.26 -10.36
C MET A 410 9.97 -13.14 -11.63
N ALA A 411 9.97 -14.46 -11.47
CA ALA A 411 9.72 -15.43 -12.53
C ALA A 411 8.94 -16.62 -11.96
N GLY A 412 7.80 -16.93 -12.54
CA GLY A 412 6.97 -18.06 -12.14
C GLY A 412 6.10 -17.81 -10.92
N ASN A 413 5.79 -18.84 -10.16
CA ASN A 413 4.92 -18.92 -9.00
C ASN A 413 3.46 -18.56 -9.30
N VAL A 414 3.09 -17.28 -9.38
CA VAL A 414 1.74 -16.81 -9.72
C VAL A 414 1.80 -15.68 -10.76
N ASN A 415 0.70 -15.52 -11.50
CA ASN A 415 0.53 -14.34 -12.35
C ASN A 415 0.19 -13.13 -11.48
N GLU A 416 0.74 -11.98 -11.80
CA GLU A 416 0.57 -10.76 -11.06
C GLU A 416 -0.17 -9.70 -11.89
N TRP A 417 -1.07 -8.96 -11.21
CA TRP A 417 -1.78 -7.86 -11.84
C TRP A 417 -0.87 -6.63 -11.98
N VAL A 418 -0.97 -5.98 -13.13
CA VAL A 418 -0.36 -4.66 -13.40
C VAL A 418 -1.44 -3.59 -13.56
N LEU A 419 -1.03 -2.33 -13.48
CA LEU A 419 -1.96 -1.20 -13.53
C LEU A 419 -2.51 -0.95 -14.93
N ASP A 420 -1.68 -1.12 -15.93
CA ASP A 420 -1.98 -0.84 -17.35
C ASP A 420 -2.64 -2.05 -18.04
N VAL A 421 -3.35 -1.72 -19.08
CA VAL A 421 -3.96 -2.72 -19.96
C VAL A 421 -2.96 -3.07 -21.07
N TYR A 422 -2.64 -4.37 -21.19
CA TYR A 422 -1.84 -4.85 -22.30
C TYR A 422 -2.53 -4.51 -23.64
N ARG A 423 -1.77 -3.91 -24.52
CA ARG A 423 -2.19 -3.61 -25.90
C ARG A 423 -1.13 -4.17 -26.84
N GLU A 424 -1.56 -5.08 -27.73
CA GLU A 424 -0.70 -5.65 -28.77
C GLU A 424 -0.17 -4.58 -29.74
#